data_9a19c1816da8c9f1da6bf39fcef9c497
#
_entry.id   9a19c1816da8c9f1da6bf39fcef9c497
#
_cell.length_a   1.000
_cell.length_b   1.000
_cell.length_c   1.000
_cell.angle_alpha   90.00
_cell.angle_beta   90.00
_cell.angle_gamma   90.00
#
_symmetry.space_group_name_H-M   'P 1'
#
loop_
_entity.id
_entity.type
_entity.pdbx_description
1 polymer ?
#
loop_
_entity_poly.entity_id
_entity_poly.type
_entity_poly.pdbx_seq_one_letter_code
_entity_poly.pdbx_strand_id
1 'polypeptide(L)'
;DDGIQGRRAHFHNTYCTICTVTPDEAYGLGMNFAKKLNCATAPVSFFIPMRGWSAYDIEKPDIKKGWAGPGAGPSWIPSEKNPRWSFRAERFTEGFLGNLKKDNQNIQVYQVDLHINDPDFNELMYCDLRDMLKGKWHKGKYEAGNKIKRIF
;
A
#
# COMPACT_ATOMS: atom_id res chain seq x y z
N ASP A 1 0.42 23.84 -15.69
CA ASP A 1 0.15 22.87 -14.62
C ASP A 1 0.38 21.46 -15.13
N ASP A 2 1.66 21.15 -15.36
CA ASP A 2 2.07 19.95 -16.10
C ASP A 2 1.97 18.66 -15.29
N GLY A 3 1.68 18.76 -14.00
CA GLY A 3 1.61 17.62 -13.09
C GLY A 3 0.40 16.69 -13.29
N ILE A 4 -0.62 17.11 -14.03
CA ILE A 4 -1.85 16.32 -14.28
C ILE A 4 -1.88 15.76 -15.70
N GLN A 5 -1.11 16.32 -16.63
CA GLN A 5 -1.07 15.87 -18.03
C GLN A 5 -0.55 14.44 -18.11
N GLY A 6 -1.28 13.60 -18.85
CA GLY A 6 -0.94 12.18 -19.02
C GLY A 6 -1.31 11.25 -17.86
N ARG A 7 -1.83 11.77 -16.76
CA ARG A 7 -2.31 10.95 -15.65
C ARG A 7 -3.75 10.53 -15.84
N ARG A 8 -4.09 9.35 -15.38
CA ARG A 8 -5.48 8.98 -15.23
C ARG A 8 -6.08 9.75 -14.06
N ALA A 9 -7.14 10.50 -14.34
CA ALA A 9 -7.86 11.28 -13.37
C ALA A 9 -9.30 10.79 -13.26
N HIS A 10 -9.83 10.79 -12.05
CA HIS A 10 -11.24 10.52 -11.79
C HIS A 10 -11.91 11.79 -11.28
N PHE A 11 -12.92 12.26 -12.02
CA PHE A 11 -13.76 13.37 -11.59
C PHE A 11 -14.77 12.84 -10.57
N HIS A 12 -14.46 13.03 -9.31
CA HIS A 12 -15.32 12.57 -8.22
C HIS A 12 -16.58 13.42 -8.09
N ASN A 13 -16.43 14.71 -8.19
CA ASN A 13 -17.53 15.70 -8.22
C ASN A 13 -17.01 17.03 -8.80
N THR A 14 -17.87 18.05 -8.86
CA THR A 14 -17.55 19.37 -9.41
C THR A 14 -16.32 20.02 -8.80
N TYR A 15 -15.95 19.67 -7.57
CA TYR A 15 -14.88 20.30 -6.80
C TYR A 15 -13.68 19.38 -6.57
N CYS A 16 -13.78 18.10 -6.91
CA CYS A 16 -12.76 17.12 -6.58
C CYS A 16 -12.41 16.24 -7.78
N THR A 17 -11.16 16.30 -8.18
CA THR A 17 -10.54 15.39 -9.16
C THR A 17 -9.44 14.60 -8.48
N ILE A 18 -9.54 13.28 -8.53
CA ILE A 18 -8.56 12.35 -7.96
C ILE A 18 -7.59 11.93 -9.05
N CYS A 19 -6.32 12.25 -8.88
CA CYS A 19 -5.26 11.81 -9.79
C CYS A 19 -4.57 10.55 -9.25
N THR A 20 -4.27 9.62 -10.15
CA THR A 20 -3.55 8.41 -9.76
C THR A 20 -2.07 8.70 -9.51
N VAL A 21 -1.53 8.08 -8.48
CA VAL A 21 -0.08 8.06 -8.21
C VAL A 21 0.61 7.20 -9.28
N THR A 22 1.69 7.70 -9.85
CA THR A 22 2.52 6.93 -10.78
C THR A 22 3.38 5.89 -10.03
N PRO A 23 3.89 4.85 -10.70
CA PRO A 23 4.81 3.90 -10.07
C PRO A 23 6.07 4.54 -9.49
N ASP A 24 6.63 5.56 -10.15
CA ASP A 24 7.82 6.26 -9.66
C ASP A 24 7.52 7.16 -8.46
N GLU A 25 6.35 7.78 -8.42
CA GLU A 25 5.88 8.47 -7.23
C GLU A 25 5.63 7.51 -6.08
N ALA A 26 5.09 6.31 -6.35
CA ALA A 26 4.93 5.28 -5.33
C ALA A 26 6.28 4.85 -4.75
N TYR A 27 7.32 4.70 -5.58
CA TYR A 27 8.69 4.47 -5.12
C TYR A 27 9.19 5.59 -4.22
N GLY A 28 9.04 6.86 -4.64
CA GLY A 28 9.41 8.03 -3.85
C GLY A 28 8.65 8.13 -2.51
N LEU A 29 7.36 7.77 -2.50
CA LEU A 29 6.57 7.66 -1.27
C LEU A 29 7.17 6.59 -0.34
N GLY A 30 7.51 5.41 -0.86
CA GLY A 30 8.17 4.36 -0.09
C GLY A 30 9.45 4.84 0.59
N MET A 31 10.32 5.52 -0.16
CA MET A 31 11.54 6.15 0.40
C MET A 31 11.23 7.10 1.55
N ASN A 32 10.23 7.97 1.38
CA ASN A 32 9.86 8.97 2.38
C ASN A 32 9.29 8.34 3.65
N PHE A 33 8.47 7.30 3.51
CA PHE A 33 7.95 6.54 4.65
C PHE A 33 9.08 5.85 5.41
N ALA A 34 10.00 5.19 4.72
CA ALA A 34 11.16 4.55 5.35
C ALA A 34 12.00 5.55 6.16
N LYS A 35 12.31 6.72 5.58
CA LYS A 35 13.08 7.77 6.26
C LYS A 35 12.40 8.21 7.57
N LYS A 36 11.08 8.38 7.56
CA LYS A 36 10.33 8.75 8.77
C LYS A 36 10.33 7.63 9.81
N LEU A 37 10.11 6.39 9.39
CA LEU A 37 10.06 5.24 10.29
C LEU A 37 11.42 4.84 10.86
N ASN A 38 12.51 5.17 10.19
CA ASN A 38 13.88 4.93 10.70
C ASN A 38 14.15 5.58 12.05
N CYS A 39 13.35 6.56 12.46
CA CYS A 39 13.45 7.22 13.77
C CYS A 39 12.51 6.59 14.82
N ALA A 40 11.82 5.49 14.50
CA ALA A 40 10.88 4.87 15.42
C ALA A 40 11.59 4.27 16.63
N THR A 41 11.14 4.65 17.82
CA THR A 41 11.60 4.13 19.12
C THR A 41 10.59 3.18 19.78
N ALA A 42 9.39 3.12 19.24
CA ALA A 42 8.32 2.21 19.66
C ALA A 42 8.08 1.14 18.59
N PRO A 43 7.36 0.04 18.92
CA PRO A 43 6.99 -0.99 17.96
C PRO A 43 6.22 -0.44 16.76
N VAL A 44 6.61 -0.84 15.56
CA VAL A 44 5.94 -0.50 14.30
C VAL A 44 5.70 -1.77 13.50
N SER A 45 4.47 -2.03 13.14
CA SER A 45 4.10 -2.99 12.11
C SER A 45 3.64 -2.24 10.87
N PHE A 46 4.28 -2.49 9.75
CA PHE A 46 3.91 -1.88 8.48
C PHE A 46 3.39 -2.96 7.52
N PHE A 47 2.12 -2.87 7.17
CA PHE A 47 1.46 -3.82 6.28
C PHE A 47 1.27 -3.19 4.90
N ILE A 48 1.80 -3.79 3.86
CA ILE A 48 1.70 -3.33 2.48
C ILE A 48 0.67 -4.20 1.75
N PRO A 49 -0.53 -3.66 1.44
CA PRO A 49 -1.52 -4.41 0.68
C PRO A 49 -1.10 -4.48 -0.79
N MET A 50 -0.72 -5.67 -1.23
CA MET A 50 -0.12 -5.87 -2.55
C MET A 50 -1.12 -5.86 -3.71
N ARG A 51 -2.42 -6.09 -3.43
CA ARG A 51 -3.47 -6.10 -4.47
C ARG A 51 -4.09 -4.73 -4.77
N GLY A 52 -3.47 -3.66 -4.30
CA GLY A 52 -3.85 -2.29 -4.59
C GLY A 52 -4.35 -1.50 -3.39
N TRP A 53 -4.37 -0.17 -3.54
CA TRP A 53 -4.49 0.80 -2.47
C TRP A 53 -5.71 1.70 -2.56
N SER A 54 -6.51 1.55 -3.62
CA SER A 54 -7.73 2.33 -3.79
C SER A 54 -8.75 1.57 -4.64
N ALA A 55 -9.99 2.04 -4.63
CA ALA A 55 -11.05 1.51 -5.50
C ALA A 55 -10.69 1.58 -7.00
N TYR A 56 -9.68 2.38 -7.37
CA TYR A 56 -9.21 2.55 -8.75
C TYR A 56 -7.95 1.74 -9.07
N ASP A 57 -7.23 1.28 -8.05
CA ASP A 57 -6.05 0.42 -8.16
C ASP A 57 -6.42 -1.01 -7.76
N ILE A 58 -7.23 -1.63 -8.57
CA ILE A 58 -7.77 -2.99 -8.38
C ILE A 58 -7.88 -3.72 -9.72
N GLU A 59 -7.55 -5.01 -9.73
CA GLU A 59 -7.53 -5.84 -10.94
C GLU A 59 -8.88 -5.89 -11.68
N LYS A 60 -9.98 -5.96 -10.93
CA LYS A 60 -11.35 -6.00 -11.46
C LYS A 60 -12.19 -4.89 -10.84
N PRO A 61 -12.08 -3.67 -11.35
CA PRO A 61 -12.84 -2.55 -10.80
C PRO A 61 -14.32 -2.68 -11.08
N ASP A 62 -15.13 -2.26 -10.12
CA ASP A 62 -16.56 -2.04 -10.35
C ASP A 62 -16.75 -0.71 -11.10
N ILE A 63 -16.76 -0.78 -12.43
CA ILE A 63 -16.90 0.39 -13.30
C ILE A 63 -18.23 1.11 -13.16
N LYS A 64 -19.23 0.52 -12.48
CA LYS A 64 -20.52 1.16 -12.23
C LYS A 64 -20.48 2.16 -11.07
N LYS A 65 -19.45 2.10 -10.25
CA LYS A 65 -19.29 2.98 -9.09
C LYS A 65 -18.27 4.09 -9.36
N GLY A 66 -18.75 5.21 -9.85
CA GLY A 66 -18.00 6.44 -9.77
C GLY A 66 -16.97 6.72 -10.87
N TRP A 67 -17.04 6.06 -12.00
CA TRP A 67 -16.22 6.39 -13.17
C TRP A 67 -16.91 7.43 -14.03
N ALA A 68 -16.49 8.66 -13.97
CA ALA A 68 -17.07 9.74 -14.77
C ALA A 68 -15.99 10.60 -15.41
N GLY A 69 -16.19 10.92 -16.68
CA GLY A 69 -15.38 11.88 -17.43
C GLY A 69 -14.25 11.28 -18.27
N PRO A 70 -13.69 12.09 -19.19
CA PRO A 70 -12.56 11.71 -20.05
C PRO A 70 -11.33 11.36 -19.20
N GLY A 71 -10.65 10.25 -19.52
CA GLY A 71 -9.49 9.78 -18.78
C GLY A 71 -9.81 9.02 -17.48
N ALA A 72 -11.08 9.01 -17.06
CA ALA A 72 -11.53 8.16 -15.96
C ALA A 72 -11.38 6.68 -16.34
N GLY A 73 -11.03 5.87 -15.38
CA GLY A 73 -10.91 4.43 -15.57
C GLY A 73 -9.96 3.79 -14.58
N PRO A 74 -9.97 2.43 -14.53
CA PRO A 74 -9.07 1.72 -13.63
C PRO A 74 -7.62 2.10 -13.90
N SER A 75 -6.91 2.36 -12.82
CA SER A 75 -5.49 2.69 -12.88
C SER A 75 -4.61 1.46 -12.63
N TRP A 76 -5.21 0.27 -12.60
CA TRP A 76 -4.51 -0.97 -12.37
C TRP A 76 -3.37 -1.20 -13.37
N ILE A 77 -2.20 -1.51 -12.83
CA ILE A 77 -1.03 -1.98 -13.56
C ILE A 77 -0.55 -3.22 -12.81
N PRO A 78 -0.53 -4.40 -13.43
CA PRO A 78 -0.05 -5.60 -12.77
C PRO A 78 1.46 -5.52 -12.49
N SER A 79 1.88 -6.06 -11.35
CA SER A 79 3.29 -6.27 -11.03
C SER A 79 3.90 -7.35 -11.90
N GLU A 80 5.16 -7.19 -12.29
CA GLU A 80 5.90 -8.23 -13.03
C GLU A 80 6.20 -9.46 -12.18
N LYS A 81 6.37 -9.28 -10.86
CA LYS A 81 6.66 -10.39 -9.93
C LYS A 81 5.45 -11.25 -9.62
N ASN A 82 4.26 -10.65 -9.63
CA ASN A 82 3.00 -11.35 -9.41
C ASN A 82 1.86 -10.58 -10.10
N PRO A 83 1.23 -11.12 -11.16
CA PRO A 83 0.21 -10.40 -11.93
C PRO A 83 -1.05 -10.03 -11.13
N ARG A 84 -1.25 -10.60 -9.94
CA ARG A 84 -2.33 -10.21 -9.03
C ARG A 84 -1.97 -9.03 -8.12
N TRP A 85 -0.73 -8.59 -8.14
CA TRP A 85 -0.24 -7.47 -7.34
C TRP A 85 -0.26 -6.17 -8.15
N SER A 86 -0.49 -5.06 -7.47
CA SER A 86 -0.35 -3.73 -8.05
C SER A 86 1.13 -3.40 -8.26
N PHE A 87 1.49 -2.94 -9.46
CA PHE A 87 2.84 -2.46 -9.74
C PHE A 87 3.23 -1.26 -8.84
N ARG A 88 2.25 -0.44 -8.44
CA ARG A 88 2.49 0.65 -7.47
C ARG A 88 2.88 0.12 -6.10
N ALA A 89 2.21 -0.93 -5.62
CA ALA A 89 2.56 -1.57 -4.36
C ALA A 89 3.96 -2.19 -4.40
N GLU A 90 4.33 -2.79 -5.54
CA GLU A 90 5.69 -3.29 -5.77
C GLU A 90 6.72 -2.16 -5.70
N ARG A 91 6.52 -1.08 -6.47
CA ARG A 91 7.44 0.06 -6.51
C ARG A 91 7.58 0.76 -5.16
N PHE A 92 6.46 0.94 -4.46
CA PHE A 92 6.52 1.44 -3.08
C PHE A 92 7.37 0.54 -2.19
N THR A 93 7.15 -0.78 -2.25
CA THR A 93 7.90 -1.75 -1.45
C THR A 93 9.41 -1.66 -1.72
N GLU A 94 9.81 -1.53 -2.97
CA GLU A 94 11.21 -1.36 -3.35
C GLU A 94 11.82 -0.08 -2.76
N GLY A 95 11.16 1.07 -2.92
CA GLY A 95 11.60 2.34 -2.34
C GLY A 95 11.65 2.29 -0.81
N PHE A 96 10.67 1.63 -0.20
CA PHE A 96 10.57 1.49 1.25
C PHE A 96 11.70 0.63 1.81
N LEU A 97 11.87 -0.60 1.34
CA LEU A 97 12.89 -1.52 1.82
C LEU A 97 14.31 -1.04 1.53
N GLY A 98 14.53 -0.42 0.37
CA GLY A 98 15.83 0.13 0.00
C GLY A 98 16.32 1.27 0.90
N ASN A 99 15.43 1.87 1.70
CA ASN A 99 15.73 3.00 2.57
C ASN A 99 15.48 2.74 4.06
N LEU A 100 15.01 1.56 4.44
CA LEU A 100 14.91 1.15 5.85
C LEU A 100 16.29 0.84 6.42
N LYS A 101 16.54 1.30 7.65
CA LYS A 101 17.73 0.95 8.43
C LYS A 101 17.57 -0.48 8.95
N LYS A 102 18.48 -1.36 8.56
CA LYS A 102 18.42 -2.80 8.88
C LYS A 102 18.59 -3.11 10.38
N ASP A 103 19.13 -2.20 11.15
CA ASP A 103 19.42 -2.34 12.58
C ASP A 103 18.24 -1.92 13.48
N ASN A 104 17.17 -1.31 12.94
CA ASN A 104 16.01 -0.93 13.73
C ASN A 104 15.13 -2.13 14.08
N GLN A 105 15.29 -2.63 15.30
CA GLN A 105 14.56 -3.80 15.82
C GLN A 105 13.08 -3.50 16.15
N ASN A 106 12.68 -2.22 16.20
CA ASN A 106 11.31 -1.84 16.47
C ASN A 106 10.39 -1.97 15.26
N ILE A 107 10.93 -2.12 14.06
CA ILE A 107 10.16 -2.15 12.81
C ILE A 107 10.03 -3.60 12.30
N GLN A 108 8.84 -3.94 11.87
CA GLN A 108 8.59 -5.09 11.02
C GLN A 108 7.72 -4.70 9.83
N VAL A 109 7.96 -5.31 8.69
CA VAL A 109 7.25 -5.03 7.43
C VAL A 109 6.69 -6.31 6.84
N TYR A 110 5.44 -6.27 6.46
CA TYR A 110 4.73 -7.37 5.83
C TYR A 110 4.22 -7.00 4.45
N GLN A 111 4.45 -7.87 3.47
CA GLN A 111 3.66 -7.90 2.24
C GLN A 111 2.41 -8.74 2.50
N VAL A 112 1.25 -8.19 2.16
CA VAL A 112 -0.05 -8.84 2.37
C VAL A 112 -0.73 -9.02 1.02
N ASP A 113 -1.01 -10.25 0.62
CA ASP A 113 -1.67 -10.58 -0.66
C ASP A 113 -3.19 -10.31 -0.58
N LEU A 114 -3.54 -9.10 -0.20
CA LEU A 114 -4.89 -8.56 -0.10
C LEU A 114 -4.94 -7.15 -0.68
N HIS A 115 -6.15 -6.66 -0.96
CA HIS A 115 -6.41 -5.26 -1.28
C HIS A 115 -6.66 -4.45 0.00
N ILE A 116 -6.39 -3.14 -0.02
CA ILE A 116 -6.55 -2.28 1.17
C ILE A 116 -7.99 -2.27 1.72
N ASN A 117 -8.99 -2.46 0.84
CA ASN A 117 -10.41 -2.52 1.22
C ASN A 117 -10.90 -3.94 1.57
N ASP A 118 -10.01 -4.94 1.58
CA ASP A 118 -10.36 -6.31 1.94
C ASP A 118 -10.67 -6.37 3.45
N PRO A 119 -11.81 -6.96 3.86
CA PRO A 119 -12.12 -7.12 5.28
C PRO A 119 -11.04 -7.85 6.08
N ASP A 120 -10.41 -8.88 5.49
CA ASP A 120 -9.31 -9.62 6.14
C ASP A 120 -8.10 -8.70 6.39
N PHE A 121 -7.82 -7.75 5.49
CA PHE A 121 -6.75 -6.76 5.68
C PHE A 121 -7.05 -5.82 6.85
N ASN A 122 -8.28 -5.35 6.94
CA ASN A 122 -8.72 -4.47 8.03
C ASN A 122 -8.70 -5.19 9.38
N GLU A 123 -9.14 -6.45 9.43
CA GLU A 123 -9.09 -7.27 10.65
C GLU A 123 -7.65 -7.51 11.11
N LEU A 124 -6.73 -7.77 10.18
CA LEU A 124 -5.30 -7.91 10.47
C LEU A 124 -4.74 -6.66 11.15
N MET A 125 -5.01 -5.48 10.60
CA MET A 125 -4.57 -4.19 11.15
C MET A 125 -5.16 -3.93 12.54
N TYR A 126 -6.46 -4.22 12.71
CA TYR A 126 -7.13 -4.07 14.00
C TYR A 126 -6.54 -5.00 15.06
N CYS A 127 -6.31 -6.27 14.72
CA CYS A 127 -5.74 -7.24 15.65
C CYS A 127 -4.33 -6.86 16.09
N ASP A 128 -3.48 -6.37 15.16
CA ASP A 128 -2.12 -5.94 15.48
C ASP A 128 -2.11 -4.72 16.41
N LEU A 129 -2.91 -3.70 16.11
CA LEU A 129 -3.04 -2.53 16.97
C LEU A 129 -3.58 -2.89 18.37
N ARG A 130 -4.61 -3.74 18.43
CA ARG A 130 -5.16 -4.23 19.70
C ARG A 130 -4.10 -4.93 20.55
N ASP A 131 -3.24 -5.72 19.92
CA ASP A 131 -2.20 -6.45 20.62
C ASP A 131 -1.04 -5.55 21.05
N MET A 132 -0.72 -4.51 20.26
CA MET A 132 0.20 -3.45 20.69
C MET A 132 -0.31 -2.76 21.96
N LEU A 133 -1.58 -2.35 21.98
CA LEU A 133 -2.19 -1.66 23.13
C LEU A 133 -2.28 -2.55 24.38
N LYS A 134 -2.35 -3.87 24.22
CA LYS A 134 -2.37 -4.86 25.31
C LYS A 134 -0.97 -5.35 25.73
N GLY A 135 0.10 -4.82 25.13
CA GLY A 135 1.46 -5.27 25.40
C GLY A 135 1.75 -6.69 24.93
N LYS A 136 0.97 -7.21 24.00
CA LYS A 136 1.10 -8.57 23.44
C LYS A 136 1.79 -8.60 22.08
N TRP A 137 2.22 -7.44 21.59
CA TRP A 137 2.94 -7.35 20.34
C TRP A 137 4.33 -8.01 20.45
N HIS A 138 4.71 -8.76 19.44
CA HIS A 138 6.06 -9.27 19.24
C HIS A 138 6.39 -9.34 17.75
N LYS A 139 7.66 -9.18 17.42
CA LYS A 139 8.14 -9.28 16.04
C LYS A 139 7.89 -10.70 15.49
N GLY A 140 7.41 -10.80 14.26
CA GLY A 140 7.17 -12.08 13.59
C GLY A 140 5.81 -12.72 13.87
N LYS A 141 4.91 -12.05 14.57
CA LYS A 141 3.62 -12.62 14.95
C LYS A 141 2.78 -13.17 13.80
N TYR A 142 2.89 -12.59 12.61
CA TYR A 142 2.05 -12.91 11.43
C TYR A 142 2.81 -13.68 10.34
N GLU A 143 3.87 -14.39 10.69
CA GLU A 143 4.67 -15.13 9.70
C GLU A 143 4.01 -16.41 9.15
N ALA A 144 2.93 -16.86 9.75
CA ALA A 144 2.26 -18.10 9.42
C ALA A 144 0.99 -17.87 8.59
N GLY A 145 1.11 -17.76 7.27
CA GLY A 145 -0.06 -17.74 6.40
C GLY A 145 0.28 -17.49 4.93
N ASN A 146 -0.48 -18.12 4.04
CA ASN A 146 -0.25 -18.02 2.58
C ASN A 146 -0.44 -16.60 2.02
N LYS A 147 -1.08 -15.69 2.76
CA LYS A 147 -1.37 -14.32 2.31
C LYS A 147 -0.43 -13.26 2.91
N ILE A 148 0.34 -13.59 3.94
CA ILE A 148 1.16 -12.64 4.69
C ILE A 148 2.61 -13.13 4.68
N LYS A 149 3.52 -12.25 4.26
CA LYS A 149 4.96 -12.53 4.26
C LYS A 149 5.68 -11.38 4.95
N ARG A 150 6.39 -11.68 6.03
CA ARG A 150 7.34 -10.72 6.60
C ARG A 150 8.54 -10.56 5.65
N ILE A 151 8.92 -9.32 5.40
CA ILE A 151 10.01 -8.95 4.49
C ILE A 151 11.07 -8.06 5.17
N PHE A 152 10.83 -7.70 6.46
CA PHE A 152 11.76 -6.97 7.30
C PHE A 152 11.54 -7.24 8.81
#